data_ecadbefed863a3220d0baf25389a0cf5
#
_entry.id   ecadbefed863a3220d0baf25389a0cf5
#
_cell.length_a   1.000
_cell.length_b   1.000
_cell.length_c   1.000
_cell.angle_alpha   90.00
_cell.angle_beta   90.00
_cell.angle_gamma   90.00
#
_symmetry.space_group_name_H-M   'P 1'
#
loop_
_entity.id
_entity.type
_entity.pdbx_description
1 polymer ?
#
loop_
_entity_poly.entity_id
_entity_poly.type
_entity_poly.pdbx_seq_one_letter_code
_entity_poly.pdbx_strand_id
1 'polypeptide(L)'
;MSGRKVNGADLNSLVARVEWLEDLRRIYFTEPTITAFFADDEALDRYALEKMRIAEQGGNSDDMSQLEEELPLHIRIAREKARTIETSQSLRDSIDEPQALWEARKERFGEAAADRLAVIDDERQEWHARLVDYHDFLERNSAKQNFDELAEAYRAEHFSVVEQKRVDAALQARSAEILKSSPISTPPHEEEFAAD
;
A
#
# COMPACT_ATOMS: atom_id res chain seq x y z
N MET A 1 14.08 -35.81 3.47
CA MET A 1 14.93 -34.78 4.12
C MET A 1 14.37 -33.39 3.73
N SER A 2 13.59 -32.82 4.61
CA SER A 2 12.90 -31.53 4.34
C SER A 2 13.85 -30.39 4.61
N GLY A 3 14.26 -29.68 3.58
CA GLY A 3 15.12 -28.51 3.68
C GLY A 3 14.39 -27.36 4.37
N ARG A 4 14.68 -27.15 5.64
CA ARG A 4 14.25 -25.99 6.41
C ARG A 4 14.98 -24.76 5.82
N LYS A 5 14.28 -23.96 5.03
CA LYS A 5 14.77 -22.63 4.64
C LYS A 5 14.81 -21.78 5.92
N VAL A 6 15.99 -21.62 6.46
CA VAL A 6 16.29 -20.67 7.54
C VAL A 6 16.25 -19.27 6.92
N ASN A 7 15.11 -18.61 6.97
CA ASN A 7 15.05 -17.17 6.87
C ASN A 7 15.45 -16.61 8.25
N GLY A 8 16.60 -16.17 8.34
CA GLY A 8 17.56 -15.73 9.31
C GLY A 8 17.13 -14.90 10.53
N ALA A 9 15.98 -15.13 11.15
CA ALA A 9 15.72 -14.61 12.49
C ALA A 9 14.73 -15.55 13.21
N ASP A 10 15.26 -16.47 14.03
CA ASP A 10 14.41 -17.15 15.00
C ASP A 10 14.00 -16.15 16.12
N LEU A 11 12.92 -16.46 16.83
CA LEU A 11 12.38 -15.59 17.88
C LEU A 11 13.44 -15.22 18.93
N ASN A 12 14.31 -16.15 19.32
CA ASN A 12 15.36 -15.89 20.32
C ASN A 12 16.38 -14.86 19.83
N SER A 13 16.78 -14.92 18.56
CA SER A 13 17.66 -13.93 17.95
C SER A 13 17.03 -12.53 17.88
N LEU A 14 15.73 -12.47 17.62
CA LEU A 14 14.99 -11.20 17.62
C LEU A 14 14.87 -10.62 19.04
N VAL A 15 14.55 -11.45 20.05
CA VAL A 15 14.50 -11.05 21.45
C VAL A 15 15.86 -10.47 21.88
N ALA A 16 16.95 -11.21 21.64
CA ALA A 16 18.30 -10.77 22.00
C ALA A 16 18.67 -9.43 21.32
N ARG A 17 18.22 -9.20 20.11
CA ARG A 17 18.44 -7.94 19.40
C ARG A 17 17.66 -6.77 20.00
N VAL A 18 16.41 -6.97 20.38
CA VAL A 18 15.59 -5.93 21.02
C VAL A 18 16.17 -5.58 22.38
N GLU A 19 16.49 -6.58 23.21
CA GLU A 19 17.13 -6.38 24.52
C GLU A 19 18.45 -5.61 24.38
N TRP A 20 19.29 -5.98 23.42
CA TRP A 20 20.54 -5.26 23.16
C TRP A 20 20.31 -3.79 22.76
N LEU A 21 19.28 -3.50 21.95
CA LEU A 21 18.91 -2.12 21.58
C LEU A 21 18.42 -1.31 22.79
N GLU A 22 17.58 -1.90 23.63
CA GLU A 22 17.12 -1.26 24.87
C GLU A 22 18.30 -0.96 25.82
N ASP A 23 19.22 -1.89 26.00
CA ASP A 23 20.41 -1.70 26.83
C ASP A 23 21.33 -0.62 26.22
N LEU A 24 21.52 -0.62 24.91
CA LEU A 24 22.30 0.40 24.23
C LEU A 24 21.70 1.80 24.44
N ARG A 25 20.38 1.94 24.35
CA ARG A 25 19.70 3.20 24.64
C ARG A 25 19.95 3.68 26.06
N ARG A 26 19.90 2.78 27.05
CA ARG A 26 20.17 3.11 28.48
C ARG A 26 21.63 3.55 28.74
N ILE A 27 22.57 3.11 27.91
CA ILE A 27 23.98 3.56 28.00
C ILE A 27 24.12 5.02 27.51
N TYR A 28 23.42 5.41 26.47
CA TYR A 28 23.62 6.70 25.80
C TYR A 28 22.59 7.78 26.14
N PHE A 29 21.43 7.41 26.67
CA PHE A 29 20.32 8.33 26.91
C PHE A 29 19.78 8.21 28.33
N THR A 30 19.24 9.31 28.86
CA THR A 30 18.51 9.31 30.13
C THR A 30 17.11 8.70 29.97
N GLU A 31 16.53 8.18 31.05
CA GLU A 31 15.16 7.63 31.02
C GLU A 31 14.11 8.61 30.45
N PRO A 32 14.09 9.91 30.79
CA PRO A 32 13.17 10.84 30.15
C PRO A 32 13.36 10.94 28.62
N THR A 33 14.60 10.86 28.16
CA THR A 33 14.90 10.88 26.71
C THR A 33 14.44 9.60 26.04
N ILE A 34 14.67 8.43 26.68
CA ILE A 34 14.18 7.14 26.16
C ILE A 34 12.67 7.16 26.06
N THR A 35 11.99 7.57 27.11
CA THR A 35 10.52 7.66 27.12
C THR A 35 9.98 8.61 26.05
N ALA A 36 10.64 9.75 25.83
CA ALA A 36 10.18 10.75 24.88
C ALA A 36 10.38 10.33 23.40
N PHE A 37 11.41 9.57 23.10
CA PHE A 37 11.81 9.29 21.70
C PHE A 37 11.67 7.82 21.28
N PHE A 38 11.67 6.87 22.21
CA PHE A 38 11.74 5.44 21.89
C PHE A 38 10.61 4.61 22.52
N ALA A 39 9.77 5.18 23.41
CA ALA A 39 8.73 4.41 24.09
C ALA A 39 7.77 3.69 23.12
N ASP A 40 7.40 4.35 22.03
CA ASP A 40 6.52 3.79 21.01
C ASP A 40 7.19 2.66 20.24
N ASP A 41 8.45 2.83 19.84
CA ASP A 41 9.25 1.80 19.18
C ASP A 41 9.40 0.58 20.08
N GLU A 42 9.73 0.78 21.36
CA GLU A 42 9.87 -0.31 22.33
C GLU A 42 8.56 -1.04 22.59
N ALA A 43 7.43 -0.31 22.63
CA ALA A 43 6.10 -0.93 22.75
C ALA A 43 5.76 -1.79 21.52
N LEU A 44 6.09 -1.30 20.32
CA LEU A 44 5.87 -2.04 19.08
C LEU A 44 6.79 -3.25 18.93
N ASP A 45 8.05 -3.13 19.32
CA ASP A 45 9.02 -4.25 19.31
C ASP A 45 8.55 -5.37 20.24
N ARG A 46 8.15 -5.04 21.49
CA ARG A 46 7.60 -6.01 22.45
C ARG A 46 6.34 -6.66 21.96
N TYR A 47 5.43 -5.86 21.40
CA TYR A 47 4.20 -6.36 20.76
C TYR A 47 4.51 -7.36 19.65
N ALA A 48 5.46 -7.05 18.77
CA ALA A 48 5.84 -7.92 17.66
C ALA A 48 6.43 -9.26 18.14
N LEU A 49 7.30 -9.23 19.17
CA LEU A 49 7.90 -10.41 19.76
C LEU A 49 6.86 -11.30 20.45
N GLU A 50 5.94 -10.69 21.22
CA GLU A 50 4.91 -11.44 21.93
C GLU A 50 3.87 -12.03 20.95
N LYS A 51 3.53 -11.31 19.89
CA LYS A 51 2.71 -11.83 18.78
C LYS A 51 3.34 -13.09 18.16
N MET A 52 4.66 -13.08 17.92
CA MET A 52 5.36 -14.25 17.39
C MET A 52 5.34 -15.40 18.40
N ARG A 53 5.54 -15.13 19.69
CA ARG A 53 5.49 -16.13 20.76
C ARG A 53 4.11 -16.78 20.86
N ILE A 54 3.05 -15.99 20.85
CA ILE A 54 1.66 -16.48 20.84
C ILE A 54 1.42 -17.39 19.63
N ALA A 55 1.87 -16.98 18.44
CA ALA A 55 1.73 -17.76 17.21
C ALA A 55 2.49 -19.10 17.26
N GLU A 56 3.71 -19.12 17.81
CA GLU A 56 4.49 -20.38 17.98
C GLU A 56 3.88 -21.32 18.98
N GLN A 57 3.19 -20.81 20.02
CA GLN A 57 2.52 -21.59 21.07
C GLN A 57 1.11 -22.04 20.68
N GLY A 58 0.61 -21.66 19.51
CA GLY A 58 -0.75 -21.98 19.06
C GLY A 58 -1.82 -21.19 19.79
N GLY A 59 -1.50 -19.95 20.20
CA GLY A 59 -2.42 -19.04 20.85
C GLY A 59 -3.63 -18.67 19.98
N ASN A 60 -4.68 -18.18 20.60
CA ASN A 60 -5.97 -17.89 19.99
C ASN A 60 -6.19 -16.39 19.74
N SER A 61 -7.38 -16.04 19.24
CA SER A 61 -7.76 -14.64 18.97
C SER A 61 -7.85 -13.77 20.21
N ASP A 62 -8.20 -14.37 21.36
CA ASP A 62 -8.37 -13.63 22.61
C ASP A 62 -7.02 -13.20 23.17
N ASP A 63 -6.00 -14.08 23.08
CA ASP A 63 -4.59 -13.76 23.43
C ASP A 63 -4.08 -12.58 22.59
N MET A 64 -4.40 -12.58 21.29
CA MET A 64 -4.03 -11.50 20.38
C MET A 64 -4.74 -10.18 20.67
N SER A 65 -6.02 -10.25 21.05
CA SER A 65 -6.82 -9.08 21.41
C SER A 65 -6.29 -8.46 22.71
N GLN A 66 -6.00 -9.28 23.71
CA GLN A 66 -5.43 -8.83 24.97
C GLN A 66 -4.06 -8.17 24.77
N LEU A 67 -3.20 -8.78 23.98
CA LEU A 67 -1.90 -8.20 23.63
C LEU A 67 -2.04 -6.84 22.95
N GLU A 68 -3.04 -6.66 22.10
CA GLU A 68 -3.29 -5.39 21.44
C GLU A 68 -3.77 -4.30 22.40
N GLU A 69 -4.52 -4.67 23.45
CA GLU A 69 -4.95 -3.74 24.49
C GLU A 69 -3.79 -3.18 25.33
N GLU A 70 -2.66 -3.87 25.40
CA GLU A 70 -1.45 -3.42 26.10
C GLU A 70 -0.70 -2.31 25.35
N LEU A 71 -0.96 -2.12 24.04
CA LEU A 71 -0.36 -1.04 23.28
C LEU A 71 -0.86 0.34 23.72
N PRO A 72 -0.02 1.38 23.68
CA PRO A 72 -0.43 2.76 23.90
C PRO A 72 -1.66 3.15 23.07
N LEU A 73 -2.57 3.92 23.66
CA LEU A 73 -3.86 4.26 23.05
C LEU A 73 -3.72 4.89 21.65
N HIS A 74 -2.76 5.79 21.48
CA HIS A 74 -2.55 6.47 20.18
C HIS A 74 -2.07 5.48 19.10
N ILE A 75 -1.27 4.47 19.46
CA ILE A 75 -0.86 3.39 18.54
C ILE A 75 -2.09 2.53 18.17
N ARG A 76 -2.92 2.15 19.15
CA ARG A 76 -4.15 1.39 18.88
C ARG A 76 -5.08 2.13 17.91
N ILE A 77 -5.28 3.43 18.14
CA ILE A 77 -6.09 4.27 17.25
C ILE A 77 -5.50 4.33 15.83
N ALA A 78 -4.19 4.49 15.71
CA ALA A 78 -3.53 4.53 14.41
C ALA A 78 -3.66 3.19 13.66
N ARG A 79 -3.49 2.07 14.35
CA ARG A 79 -3.66 0.72 13.79
C ARG A 79 -5.10 0.43 13.37
N GLU A 80 -6.09 0.85 14.15
CA GLU A 80 -7.50 0.69 13.79
C GLU A 80 -7.85 1.49 12.54
N LYS A 81 -7.35 2.73 12.42
CA LYS A 81 -7.50 3.52 11.19
C LYS A 81 -6.85 2.84 9.99
N ALA A 82 -5.64 2.30 10.16
CA ALA A 82 -4.95 1.59 9.09
C ALA A 82 -5.73 0.35 8.64
N ARG A 83 -6.25 -0.46 9.57
CA ARG A 83 -7.12 -1.61 9.25
C ARG A 83 -8.40 -1.21 8.53
N THR A 84 -9.01 -0.09 8.93
CA THR A 84 -10.21 0.42 8.27
C THR A 84 -9.92 0.78 6.81
N ILE A 85 -8.79 1.45 6.54
CA ILE A 85 -8.34 1.78 5.20
C ILE A 85 -8.06 0.50 4.39
N GLU A 86 -7.30 -0.43 4.94
CA GLU A 86 -6.97 -1.72 4.31
C GLU A 86 -8.23 -2.53 3.98
N THR A 87 -9.17 -2.62 4.91
CA THR A 87 -10.46 -3.30 4.69
C THR A 87 -11.26 -2.62 3.57
N SER A 88 -11.31 -1.28 3.56
CA SER A 88 -12.00 -0.53 2.50
C SER A 88 -11.36 -0.73 1.12
N GLN A 89 -10.03 -0.82 1.06
CA GLN A 89 -9.30 -1.12 -0.18
C GLN A 89 -9.58 -2.55 -0.64
N SER A 90 -9.48 -3.53 0.27
CA SER A 90 -9.74 -4.94 -0.02
C SER A 90 -11.16 -5.17 -0.54
N LEU A 91 -12.17 -4.51 0.03
CA LEU A 91 -13.55 -4.57 -0.47
C LEU A 91 -13.65 -4.03 -1.91
N ARG A 92 -13.02 -2.90 -2.19
CA ARG A 92 -13.00 -2.31 -3.54
C ARG A 92 -12.29 -3.21 -4.56
N ASP A 93 -11.19 -3.85 -4.15
CA ASP A 93 -10.38 -4.69 -5.03
C ASP A 93 -11.04 -6.06 -5.30
N SER A 94 -12.01 -6.46 -4.47
CA SER A 94 -12.70 -7.75 -4.57
C SER A 94 -14.13 -7.67 -5.11
N ILE A 95 -14.73 -6.49 -5.17
CA ILE A 95 -16.14 -6.28 -5.57
C ILE A 95 -16.19 -5.23 -6.68
N ASP A 96 -16.44 -5.68 -7.91
CA ASP A 96 -16.50 -4.82 -9.09
C ASP A 96 -17.85 -4.07 -9.23
N GLU A 97 -18.93 -4.66 -8.71
CA GLU A 97 -20.27 -4.12 -8.86
C GLU A 97 -20.51 -3.01 -7.82
N PRO A 98 -20.81 -1.74 -8.25
CA PRO A 98 -20.88 -0.58 -7.36
C PRO A 98 -21.89 -0.71 -6.23
N GLN A 99 -23.09 -1.27 -6.52
CA GLN A 99 -24.14 -1.44 -5.52
C GLN A 99 -23.73 -2.48 -4.47
N ALA A 100 -23.13 -3.60 -4.89
CA ALA A 100 -22.66 -4.64 -3.97
C ALA A 100 -21.51 -4.12 -3.09
N LEU A 101 -20.64 -3.31 -3.65
CA LEU A 101 -19.56 -2.64 -2.90
C LEU A 101 -20.13 -1.66 -1.88
N TRP A 102 -21.13 -0.87 -2.23
CA TRP A 102 -21.80 0.04 -1.30
C TRP A 102 -22.47 -0.73 -0.14
N GLU A 103 -23.20 -1.83 -0.44
CA GLU A 103 -23.83 -2.67 0.59
C GLU A 103 -22.80 -3.28 1.55
N ALA A 104 -21.69 -3.82 1.03
CA ALA A 104 -20.62 -4.38 1.85
C ALA A 104 -19.96 -3.32 2.75
N ARG A 105 -19.75 -2.10 2.24
CA ARG A 105 -19.26 -0.96 3.02
C ARG A 105 -20.27 -0.48 4.05
N LYS A 106 -21.56 -0.46 3.71
CA LYS A 106 -22.63 -0.11 4.64
C LYS A 106 -22.69 -1.08 5.82
N GLU A 107 -22.58 -2.37 5.57
CA GLU A 107 -22.53 -3.38 6.61
C GLU A 107 -21.30 -3.20 7.52
N ARG A 108 -20.14 -2.89 6.92
CA ARG A 108 -18.87 -2.82 7.65
C ARG A 108 -18.62 -1.50 8.38
N PHE A 109 -18.99 -0.38 7.78
CA PHE A 109 -18.62 0.98 8.22
C PHE A 109 -19.83 1.89 8.49
N GLY A 110 -21.04 1.42 8.18
CA GLY A 110 -22.27 2.21 8.25
C GLY A 110 -22.56 3.03 6.99
N GLU A 111 -23.83 3.42 6.82
CA GLU A 111 -24.36 4.07 5.63
C GLU A 111 -23.62 5.36 5.26
N ALA A 112 -23.46 6.28 6.23
CA ALA A 112 -22.79 7.55 6.00
C ALA A 112 -21.32 7.42 5.53
N ALA A 113 -20.62 6.33 5.89
CA ALA A 113 -19.28 6.05 5.42
C ALA A 113 -19.32 5.44 4.02
N ALA A 114 -20.27 4.56 3.74
CA ALA A 114 -20.50 3.97 2.42
C ALA A 114 -20.79 5.04 1.37
N ASP A 115 -21.66 6.02 1.68
CA ASP A 115 -21.98 7.13 0.80
C ASP A 115 -20.76 7.98 0.47
N ARG A 116 -19.95 8.35 1.49
CA ARG A 116 -18.72 9.13 1.25
C ARG A 116 -17.70 8.37 0.41
N LEU A 117 -17.57 7.05 0.63
CA LEU A 117 -16.66 6.23 -0.16
C LEU A 117 -17.13 6.06 -1.61
N ALA A 118 -18.44 5.99 -1.84
CA ALA A 118 -19.00 5.95 -3.20
C ALA A 118 -18.67 7.23 -3.97
N VAL A 119 -18.87 8.41 -3.38
CA VAL A 119 -18.48 9.70 -3.99
C VAL A 119 -17.00 9.73 -4.36
N ILE A 120 -16.13 9.26 -3.46
CA ILE A 120 -14.67 9.20 -3.72
C ILE A 120 -14.34 8.25 -4.88
N ASP A 121 -15.07 7.14 -4.99
CA ASP A 121 -14.84 6.18 -6.10
C ASP A 121 -15.32 6.75 -7.42
N ASP A 122 -16.45 7.47 -7.45
CA ASP A 122 -16.92 8.18 -8.63
C ASP A 122 -15.90 9.25 -9.09
N GLU A 123 -15.40 10.08 -8.17
CA GLU A 123 -14.34 11.06 -8.47
C GLU A 123 -13.07 10.43 -9.04
N ARG A 124 -12.67 9.25 -8.50
CA ARG A 124 -11.50 8.50 -9.01
C ARG A 124 -11.75 7.94 -10.40
N GLN A 125 -12.95 7.43 -10.65
CA GLN A 125 -13.33 6.89 -11.95
C GLN A 125 -13.37 7.99 -13.02
N GLU A 126 -13.94 9.15 -12.71
CA GLU A 126 -13.93 10.32 -13.59
C GLU A 126 -12.52 10.83 -13.86
N TRP A 127 -11.67 10.92 -12.82
CA TRP A 127 -10.26 11.25 -12.98
C TRP A 127 -9.53 10.27 -13.90
N HIS A 128 -9.76 8.97 -13.70
CA HIS A 128 -9.16 7.93 -14.51
C HIS A 128 -9.61 8.00 -15.98
N ALA A 129 -10.91 8.21 -16.24
CA ALA A 129 -11.44 8.38 -17.59
C ALA A 129 -10.77 9.58 -18.29
N ARG A 130 -10.69 10.73 -17.63
CA ARG A 130 -10.02 11.92 -18.18
C ARG A 130 -8.53 11.68 -18.49
N LEU A 131 -7.82 10.90 -17.66
CA LEU A 131 -6.43 10.51 -17.95
C LEU A 131 -6.31 9.60 -19.16
N VAL A 132 -7.27 8.68 -19.37
CA VAL A 132 -7.32 7.84 -20.60
C VAL A 132 -7.50 8.71 -21.81
N ASP A 133 -8.53 9.58 -21.79
CA ASP A 133 -8.85 10.47 -22.91
C ASP A 133 -7.65 11.38 -23.26
N TYR A 134 -6.94 11.87 -22.25
CA TYR A 134 -5.75 12.68 -22.45
C TYR A 134 -4.60 11.88 -23.06
N HIS A 135 -4.35 10.68 -22.57
CA HIS A 135 -3.34 9.79 -23.15
C HIS A 135 -3.63 9.51 -24.63
N ASP A 136 -4.86 9.15 -24.96
CA ASP A 136 -5.29 8.89 -26.32
C ASP A 136 -5.20 10.15 -27.21
N PHE A 137 -5.45 11.33 -26.64
CA PHE A 137 -5.26 12.60 -27.31
C PHE A 137 -3.77 12.84 -27.63
N LEU A 138 -2.86 12.59 -26.69
CA LEU A 138 -1.43 12.73 -26.89
C LEU A 138 -0.91 11.78 -27.97
N GLU A 139 -1.32 10.51 -27.94
CA GLU A 139 -0.92 9.54 -28.95
C GLU A 139 -1.36 9.95 -30.36
N ARG A 140 -2.63 10.34 -30.52
CA ARG A 140 -3.19 10.77 -31.82
C ARG A 140 -2.56 12.03 -32.39
N ASN A 141 -1.97 12.88 -31.53
CA ASN A 141 -1.39 14.15 -31.95
C ASN A 141 0.15 14.18 -31.92
N SER A 142 0.81 13.09 -31.51
CA SER A 142 2.26 13.01 -31.28
C SER A 142 3.15 13.43 -32.48
N ALA A 143 2.64 13.27 -33.71
CA ALA A 143 3.37 13.66 -34.94
C ALA A 143 3.14 15.12 -35.41
N LYS A 144 2.30 15.89 -34.69
CA LYS A 144 1.99 17.27 -35.07
C LYS A 144 3.11 18.23 -34.65
N GLN A 145 3.43 19.23 -35.50
CA GLN A 145 4.45 20.23 -35.21
C GLN A 145 4.17 21.08 -33.96
N ASN A 146 2.88 21.32 -33.65
CA ASN A 146 2.42 22.08 -32.50
C ASN A 146 1.93 21.18 -31.35
N PHE A 147 2.53 20.01 -31.19
CA PHE A 147 2.14 19.02 -30.20
C PHE A 147 2.08 19.58 -28.77
N ASP A 148 3.13 20.31 -28.36
CA ASP A 148 3.23 20.86 -27.00
C ASP A 148 2.11 21.88 -26.70
N GLU A 149 1.80 22.76 -27.66
CA GLU A 149 0.71 23.73 -27.55
C GLU A 149 -0.65 23.05 -27.41
N LEU A 150 -0.87 21.98 -28.19
CA LEU A 150 -2.12 21.20 -28.13
C LEU A 150 -2.24 20.44 -26.81
N ALA A 151 -1.17 19.87 -26.30
CA ALA A 151 -1.13 19.17 -25.03
C ALA A 151 -1.41 20.13 -23.86
N GLU A 152 -0.84 21.33 -23.88
CA GLU A 152 -1.06 22.36 -22.87
C GLU A 152 -2.52 22.88 -22.91
N ALA A 153 -3.05 23.17 -24.09
CA ALA A 153 -4.43 23.60 -24.27
C ALA A 153 -5.43 22.55 -23.74
N TYR A 154 -5.23 21.28 -24.09
CA TYR A 154 -6.07 20.19 -23.61
C TYR A 154 -6.02 20.08 -22.08
N ARG A 155 -4.83 20.16 -21.48
CA ARG A 155 -4.70 20.14 -20.01
C ARG A 155 -5.43 21.29 -19.35
N ALA A 156 -5.30 22.50 -19.90
CA ALA A 156 -5.97 23.67 -19.36
C ALA A 156 -7.49 23.61 -19.43
N GLU A 157 -8.05 22.94 -20.45
CA GLU A 157 -9.48 22.76 -20.64
C GLU A 157 -10.08 21.66 -19.75
N HIS A 158 -9.37 20.52 -19.59
CA HIS A 158 -9.92 19.31 -18.99
C HIS A 158 -9.47 19.03 -17.56
N PHE A 159 -8.46 19.76 -17.05
CA PHE A 159 -7.92 19.57 -15.71
C PHE A 159 -7.84 20.88 -14.95
N SER A 160 -8.26 20.86 -13.69
CA SER A 160 -8.07 22.02 -12.79
C SER A 160 -6.58 22.33 -12.58
N VAL A 161 -6.26 23.54 -12.16
CA VAL A 161 -4.87 23.98 -11.89
C VAL A 161 -4.14 23.06 -10.90
N VAL A 162 -4.87 22.49 -9.94
CA VAL A 162 -4.30 21.53 -8.97
C VAL A 162 -4.01 20.19 -9.63
N GLU A 163 -4.92 19.72 -10.47
CA GLU A 163 -4.80 18.44 -11.17
C GLU A 163 -3.68 18.47 -12.21
N GLN A 164 -3.51 19.58 -12.94
CA GLN A 164 -2.45 19.73 -13.96
C GLN A 164 -1.06 19.42 -13.40
N LYS A 165 -0.79 19.75 -12.13
CA LYS A 165 0.50 19.48 -11.47
C LYS A 165 0.82 17.99 -11.30
N ARG A 166 -0.19 17.12 -11.32
CA ARG A 166 -0.04 15.66 -11.10
C ARG A 166 -0.36 14.81 -12.33
N VAL A 167 -0.90 15.41 -13.40
CA VAL A 167 -1.28 14.67 -14.62
C VAL A 167 -0.10 13.89 -15.18
N ASP A 168 1.07 14.52 -15.34
CA ASP A 168 2.24 13.87 -15.94
C ASP A 168 2.73 12.69 -15.08
N ALA A 169 2.79 12.87 -13.76
CA ALA A 169 3.15 11.81 -12.84
C ALA A 169 2.12 10.65 -12.85
N ALA A 170 0.84 10.96 -12.97
CA ALA A 170 -0.23 9.97 -13.06
C ALA A 170 -0.15 9.15 -14.36
N LEU A 171 0.14 9.80 -15.49
CA LEU A 171 0.36 9.11 -16.77
C LEU A 171 1.60 8.21 -16.73
N GLN A 172 2.71 8.68 -16.16
CA GLN A 172 3.94 7.87 -16.03
C GLN A 172 3.71 6.63 -15.14
N ALA A 173 3.01 6.79 -14.01
CA ALA A 173 2.67 5.67 -13.13
C ALA A 173 1.82 4.62 -13.85
N ARG A 174 0.82 5.05 -14.62
CA ARG A 174 -0.03 4.17 -15.43
C ARG A 174 0.74 3.44 -16.52
N SER A 175 1.59 4.14 -17.27
CA SER A 175 2.43 3.52 -18.31
C SER A 175 3.34 2.44 -17.73
N ALA A 176 3.89 2.67 -16.51
CA ALA A 176 4.69 1.69 -15.79
C ALA A 176 3.87 0.47 -15.33
N GLU A 177 2.58 0.64 -15.03
CA GLU A 177 1.66 -0.43 -14.63
C GLU A 177 1.26 -1.29 -15.84
N ILE A 178 0.98 -0.67 -16.98
CA ILE A 178 0.71 -1.37 -18.25
C ILE A 178 1.93 -2.19 -18.68
N LEU A 179 3.14 -1.65 -18.56
CA LEU A 179 4.38 -2.37 -18.88
C LEU A 179 4.62 -3.57 -17.96
N LYS A 180 4.22 -3.50 -16.69
CA LYS A 180 4.32 -4.62 -15.75
C LYS A 180 3.28 -5.71 -15.99
N SER A 181 2.11 -5.36 -16.50
CA SER A 181 1.00 -6.29 -16.80
C SER A 181 1.10 -6.94 -18.17
N SER A 182 1.95 -6.43 -19.07
CA SER A 182 2.20 -7.04 -20.38
C SER A 182 3.06 -8.30 -20.21
N PRO A 183 2.65 -9.48 -20.75
CA PRO A 183 3.49 -10.66 -20.73
C PRO A 183 4.77 -10.37 -21.51
N ILE A 184 5.92 -10.64 -20.88
CA ILE A 184 7.23 -10.55 -21.52
C ILE A 184 7.19 -11.46 -22.74
N SER A 185 7.16 -10.87 -23.93
CA SER A 185 7.31 -11.60 -25.19
C SER A 185 8.73 -12.16 -25.21
N THR A 186 8.87 -13.44 -24.93
CA THR A 186 10.16 -14.16 -25.08
C THR A 186 10.58 -14.01 -26.54
N PRO A 187 11.79 -13.50 -26.84
CA PRO A 187 12.25 -13.46 -28.23
C PRO A 187 12.30 -14.90 -28.79
N PRO A 188 11.98 -15.09 -30.06
CA PRO A 188 12.03 -16.41 -30.67
C PRO A 188 13.47 -16.96 -30.57
N HIS A 189 13.59 -18.18 -30.11
CA HIS A 189 14.84 -18.93 -30.15
C HIS A 189 15.37 -18.92 -31.58
N GLU A 190 16.55 -18.37 -31.78
CA GLU A 190 17.32 -18.57 -33.00
C GLU A 190 17.61 -20.08 -33.08
N GLU A 191 16.93 -20.74 -34.00
CA GLU A 191 17.29 -22.11 -34.39
C GLU A 191 18.70 -22.03 -35.03
N GLU A 192 19.64 -22.66 -34.36
CA GLU A 192 21.01 -22.88 -34.79
C GLU A 192 20.96 -23.69 -36.08
N PHE A 193 21.19 -23.02 -37.20
CA PHE A 193 21.43 -23.72 -38.47
C PHE A 193 22.77 -24.50 -38.37
N ALA A 194 22.67 -25.80 -38.11
CA ALA A 194 23.74 -26.72 -38.35
C ALA A 194 23.87 -26.88 -39.86
N ALA A 195 24.97 -26.38 -40.42
CA ALA A 195 25.41 -26.69 -41.79
C ALA A 195 26.40 -27.83 -41.76
N ASP A 196 26.16 -28.81 -42.64
CA ASP A 196 27.06 -29.90 -43.01
C ASP A 196 28.42 -29.44 -43.47
#